data_cb024caecae54547ce49694aef6bb960
#
_entry.id   cb024caecae54547ce49694aef6bb960
#
_cell.length_a   1.000
_cell.length_b   1.000
_cell.length_c   1.000
_cell.angle_alpha   90.00
_cell.angle_beta   90.00
_cell.angle_gamma   90.00
#
_symmetry.space_group_name_H-M   'P 1'
#
loop_
_entity.id
_entity.type
_entity.pdbx_description
1 polymer ?
#
loop_
_entity_poly.entity_id
_entity_poly.type
_entity_poly.pdbx_seq_one_letter_code
_entity_poly.pdbx_strand_id
1 'polypeptide(L)'
;GTAFGQSASGIRADSRDYAGLDAFVLVDASNAERFRPRAGSEANAALSAAEVQGLLRSALQVAARARAQIRRPLGTPARVSIAVVDSNGVLLGLVRSRDAPVFGIDVAVQKARAAAFFSSSRAASILQALPPAVYLDQGLVRLRTVAPASYLPAVRTLLGVPSALGDGQIAFSARAIGNLARPNFP
;
A
#
# COMPACT_ATOMS: atom_id res chain seq x y z
N GLY A 1 -11.96 -28.24 -1.61
CA GLY A 1 -11.50 -26.92 -2.08
C GLY A 1 -10.27 -27.06 -2.97
N THR A 2 -10.02 -26.09 -3.84
CA THR A 2 -8.87 -26.08 -4.72
C THR A 2 -7.59 -25.78 -3.93
N ALA A 3 -6.51 -26.51 -4.19
CA ALA A 3 -5.24 -26.28 -3.53
C ALA A 3 -4.67 -24.91 -3.88
N PHE A 4 -4.03 -24.26 -2.88
CA PHE A 4 -3.32 -23.01 -3.07
C PHE A 4 -2.24 -23.13 -4.16
N GLY A 5 -2.11 -22.07 -4.98
CA GLY A 5 -1.14 -22.04 -6.07
C GLY A 5 -1.59 -22.73 -7.37
N GLN A 6 -2.80 -23.28 -7.38
CA GLN A 6 -3.45 -23.78 -8.59
C GLN A 6 -4.28 -22.66 -9.23
N SER A 7 -4.26 -22.57 -10.57
CA SER A 7 -5.01 -21.52 -11.29
C SER A 7 -6.49 -21.45 -10.90
N ALA A 8 -7.13 -22.58 -10.66
CA ALA A 8 -8.50 -22.65 -10.21
C ALA A 8 -8.76 -22.05 -8.82
N SER A 9 -7.72 -21.75 -8.02
CA SER A 9 -7.83 -20.99 -6.77
C SER A 9 -7.80 -19.47 -6.99
N GLY A 10 -7.62 -18.99 -8.21
CA GLY A 10 -7.40 -17.59 -8.55
C GLY A 10 -5.99 -17.08 -8.22
N ILE A 11 -5.08 -17.98 -7.80
CA ILE A 11 -3.69 -17.65 -7.41
C ILE A 11 -2.75 -18.68 -8.03
N ARG A 12 -1.78 -18.23 -8.80
CA ARG A 12 -0.82 -19.08 -9.51
C ARG A 12 0.62 -18.66 -9.17
N ALA A 13 1.51 -19.65 -9.05
CA ALA A 13 2.94 -19.36 -9.00
C ALA A 13 3.39 -18.69 -10.31
N ASP A 14 4.25 -17.69 -10.22
CA ASP A 14 4.82 -17.04 -11.39
C ASP A 14 6.33 -17.25 -11.46
N SER A 15 6.75 -17.94 -12.53
CA SER A 15 8.14 -18.20 -12.85
C SER A 15 8.66 -17.34 -14.01
N ARG A 16 7.79 -16.59 -14.68
CA ARG A 16 8.13 -15.79 -15.85
C ARG A 16 8.64 -14.40 -15.48
N ASP A 17 7.79 -13.59 -14.87
CA ASP A 17 8.10 -12.19 -14.57
C ASP A 17 8.92 -12.05 -13.29
N TYR A 18 8.85 -13.06 -12.40
CA TYR A 18 9.56 -13.11 -11.12
C TYR A 18 10.44 -14.35 -10.94
N ALA A 19 11.09 -14.79 -12.02
CA ALA A 19 11.95 -15.96 -12.01
C ALA A 19 12.96 -15.95 -10.86
N GLY A 20 13.10 -17.09 -10.17
CA GLY A 20 13.99 -17.26 -9.03
C GLY A 20 13.46 -16.71 -7.69
N LEU A 21 12.23 -16.18 -7.65
CA LEU A 21 11.58 -15.68 -6.45
C LEU A 21 10.36 -16.53 -6.08
N ASP A 22 10.01 -16.55 -4.78
CA ASP A 22 8.77 -17.15 -4.28
C ASP A 22 7.60 -16.21 -4.58
N ALA A 23 7.17 -16.15 -5.83
CA ALA A 23 6.19 -15.21 -6.35
C ALA A 23 4.91 -15.91 -6.80
N PHE A 24 3.78 -15.30 -6.45
CA PHE A 24 2.43 -15.72 -6.85
C PHE A 24 1.66 -14.51 -7.39
N VAL A 25 0.89 -14.74 -8.43
CA VAL A 25 0.05 -13.72 -9.07
C VAL A 25 -1.42 -14.11 -9.02
N LEU A 26 -2.29 -13.11 -9.09
CA LEU A 26 -3.73 -13.33 -9.21
C LEU A 26 -4.08 -13.57 -10.68
N VAL A 27 -4.92 -14.57 -10.91
CA VAL A 27 -5.37 -14.92 -12.25
C VAL A 27 -6.89 -14.94 -12.34
N ASP A 28 -7.41 -14.80 -13.53
CA ASP A 28 -8.82 -14.98 -13.85
C ASP A 28 -9.16 -16.44 -14.21
N ALA A 29 -10.40 -16.68 -14.60
CA ALA A 29 -10.87 -18.02 -14.98
C ALA A 29 -10.15 -18.59 -16.21
N SER A 30 -9.56 -17.76 -17.06
CA SER A 30 -8.75 -18.15 -18.20
C SER A 30 -7.27 -18.37 -17.89
N ASN A 31 -6.89 -18.26 -16.60
CA ASN A 31 -5.50 -18.30 -16.12
C ASN A 31 -4.66 -17.10 -16.58
N ALA A 32 -5.28 -16.02 -17.05
CA ALA A 32 -4.59 -14.79 -17.37
C ALA A 32 -4.30 -13.97 -16.11
N GLU A 33 -3.11 -13.39 -16.03
CA GLU A 33 -2.71 -12.57 -14.90
C GLU A 33 -3.50 -11.24 -14.86
N ARG A 34 -4.16 -10.97 -13.73
CA ARG A 34 -5.07 -9.84 -13.57
C ARG A 34 -4.35 -8.49 -13.36
N PHE A 35 -3.21 -8.49 -12.68
CA PHE A 35 -2.51 -7.27 -12.25
C PHE A 35 -1.03 -7.31 -12.66
N ARG A 36 -0.81 -7.65 -13.93
CA ARG A 36 0.51 -7.65 -14.52
C ARG A 36 1.11 -6.24 -14.53
N PRO A 37 2.45 -6.10 -14.36
CA PRO A 37 3.11 -4.80 -14.43
C PRO A 37 2.73 -4.02 -15.70
N ARG A 38 2.31 -2.77 -15.52
CA ARG A 38 1.94 -1.85 -16.59
C ARG A 38 2.47 -0.44 -16.31
N ALA A 39 2.53 0.39 -17.34
CA ALA A 39 2.96 1.77 -17.20
C ALA A 39 1.95 2.61 -16.38
N GLY A 40 2.45 3.66 -15.74
CA GLY A 40 1.66 4.66 -15.03
C GLY A 40 0.76 5.46 -15.94
N SER A 41 -0.24 6.10 -15.34
CA SER A 41 -1.25 6.90 -16.04
C SER A 41 -0.92 8.41 -16.07
N GLU A 42 0.20 8.82 -15.50
CA GLU A 42 0.64 10.21 -15.51
C GLU A 42 1.04 10.66 -16.92
N ALA A 43 0.70 11.91 -17.26
CA ALA A 43 1.07 12.47 -18.55
C ALA A 43 2.58 12.69 -18.72
N ASN A 44 3.29 12.93 -17.61
CA ASN A 44 4.74 13.17 -17.59
C ASN A 44 5.39 12.31 -16.51
N ALA A 45 6.59 11.82 -16.80
CA ALA A 45 7.41 11.02 -15.86
C ALA A 45 6.69 9.79 -15.28
N ALA A 46 5.74 9.20 -16.02
CA ALA A 46 5.08 7.97 -15.62
C ALA A 46 6.09 6.82 -15.52
N LEU A 47 5.90 5.95 -14.52
CA LEU A 47 6.66 4.71 -14.44
C LEU A 47 6.39 3.84 -15.66
N SER A 48 7.41 3.29 -16.26
CA SER A 48 7.28 2.25 -17.29
C SER A 48 6.86 0.91 -16.66
N ALA A 49 6.30 0.01 -17.45
CA ALA A 49 5.99 -1.35 -17.00
C ALA A 49 7.22 -2.11 -16.48
N ALA A 50 8.40 -1.86 -17.08
CA ALA A 50 9.67 -2.46 -16.66
C ALA A 50 10.11 -1.96 -15.27
N GLU A 51 9.97 -0.66 -15.00
CA GLU A 51 10.25 -0.09 -13.68
C GLU A 51 9.30 -0.63 -12.61
N VAL A 52 8.00 -0.72 -12.92
CA VAL A 52 7.01 -1.34 -12.02
C VAL A 52 7.38 -2.78 -11.70
N GLN A 53 7.76 -3.57 -12.71
CA GLN A 53 8.24 -4.94 -12.50
C GLN A 53 9.50 -4.98 -11.63
N GLY A 54 10.45 -4.09 -11.86
CA GLY A 54 11.67 -3.95 -11.07
C GLY A 54 11.38 -3.63 -9.61
N LEU A 55 10.47 -2.71 -9.33
CA LEU A 55 10.03 -2.37 -7.97
C LEU A 55 9.39 -3.56 -7.26
N LEU A 56 8.47 -4.26 -7.91
CA LEU A 56 7.81 -5.44 -7.34
C LEU A 56 8.82 -6.57 -7.07
N ARG A 57 9.75 -6.80 -8.00
CA ARG A 57 10.81 -7.78 -7.85
C ARG A 57 11.74 -7.46 -6.67
N SER A 58 12.19 -6.21 -6.56
CA SER A 58 13.03 -5.75 -5.45
C SER A 58 12.33 -5.88 -4.10
N ALA A 59 11.05 -5.52 -4.02
CA ALA A 59 10.25 -5.66 -2.80
C ALA A 59 10.05 -7.12 -2.39
N LEU A 60 9.84 -8.04 -3.34
CA LEU A 60 9.81 -9.49 -3.08
C LEU A 60 11.15 -10.00 -2.52
N GLN A 61 12.26 -9.55 -3.07
CA GLN A 61 13.59 -9.92 -2.59
C GLN A 61 13.83 -9.46 -1.14
N VAL A 62 13.37 -8.25 -0.81
CA VAL A 62 13.43 -7.74 0.58
C VAL A 62 12.54 -8.58 1.48
N ALA A 63 11.30 -8.85 1.08
CA ALA A 63 10.36 -9.67 1.85
C ALA A 63 10.88 -11.08 2.13
N ALA A 64 11.57 -11.69 1.15
CA ALA A 64 12.16 -13.02 1.27
C ALA A 64 13.31 -13.09 2.33
N ARG A 65 13.95 -11.96 2.61
CA ARG A 65 15.02 -11.84 3.63
C ARG A 65 14.50 -11.27 4.95
N ALA A 66 13.35 -10.61 4.94
CA ALA A 66 12.77 -10.00 6.13
C ALA A 66 12.13 -11.09 7.01
N ARG A 67 12.58 -11.21 8.26
CA ARG A 67 11.99 -12.12 9.22
C ARG A 67 10.59 -11.66 9.64
N ALA A 68 9.62 -12.55 9.58
CA ALA A 68 8.27 -12.29 10.09
C ALA A 68 8.19 -12.59 11.60
N GLN A 69 7.90 -11.56 12.41
CA GLN A 69 7.82 -11.67 13.87
C GLN A 69 6.76 -12.67 14.35
N ILE A 70 5.62 -12.69 13.70
CA ILE A 70 4.44 -13.47 14.11
C ILE A 70 4.42 -14.90 13.52
N ARG A 71 5.42 -15.25 12.69
CA ARG A 71 5.44 -16.54 11.99
C ARG A 71 6.30 -17.56 12.71
N ARG A 72 5.91 -18.82 12.57
CA ARG A 72 6.68 -19.99 13.06
C ARG A 72 7.01 -20.93 11.89
N PRO A 73 8.15 -21.62 11.91
CA PRO A 73 9.25 -21.49 12.88
C PRO A 73 9.93 -20.12 12.82
N LEU A 74 10.74 -19.81 13.84
CA LEU A 74 11.54 -18.58 13.87
C LEU A 74 12.43 -18.51 12.62
N GLY A 75 12.57 -17.29 12.05
CA GLY A 75 13.31 -17.10 10.80
C GLY A 75 12.45 -17.19 9.53
N THR A 76 11.18 -17.62 9.65
CA THR A 76 10.27 -17.62 8.49
C THR A 76 10.20 -16.24 7.86
N PRO A 77 10.36 -16.13 6.51
CA PRO A 77 10.28 -14.87 5.81
C PRO A 77 8.88 -14.20 5.89
N ALA A 78 8.84 -12.91 5.60
CA ALA A 78 7.59 -12.18 5.50
C ALA A 78 6.70 -12.77 4.38
N ARG A 79 5.39 -12.91 4.68
CA ARG A 79 4.37 -13.39 3.75
C ARG A 79 3.43 -12.24 3.46
N VAL A 80 3.61 -11.61 2.32
CA VAL A 80 3.01 -10.31 2.01
C VAL A 80 2.45 -10.26 0.59
N SER A 81 1.46 -9.37 0.39
CA SER A 81 1.09 -8.86 -0.93
C SER A 81 1.76 -7.51 -1.13
N ILE A 82 2.25 -7.26 -2.33
CA ILE A 82 2.97 -6.05 -2.71
C ILE A 82 2.23 -5.44 -3.90
N ALA A 83 1.89 -4.16 -3.81
CA ALA A 83 1.23 -3.41 -4.86
C ALA A 83 2.01 -2.14 -5.18
N VAL A 84 2.06 -1.79 -6.45
CA VAL A 84 2.56 -0.49 -6.93
C VAL A 84 1.38 0.26 -7.51
N VAL A 85 1.20 1.51 -7.08
CA VAL A 85 0.25 2.46 -7.67
C VAL A 85 0.99 3.69 -8.17
N ASP A 86 0.39 4.39 -9.13
CA ASP A 86 0.89 5.69 -9.58
C ASP A 86 0.36 6.84 -8.69
N SER A 87 0.75 8.07 -9.00
CA SER A 87 0.32 9.26 -8.27
C SER A 87 -1.19 9.56 -8.38
N ASN A 88 -1.87 8.96 -9.35
CA ASN A 88 -3.32 9.01 -9.52
C ASN A 88 -4.05 7.89 -8.74
N GLY A 89 -3.30 7.01 -8.07
CA GLY A 89 -3.85 5.86 -7.33
C GLY A 89 -4.25 4.68 -8.22
N VAL A 90 -3.83 4.68 -9.49
CA VAL A 90 -4.07 3.56 -10.42
C VAL A 90 -3.14 2.41 -10.08
N LEU A 91 -3.69 1.21 -9.94
CA LEU A 91 -2.90 0.01 -9.66
C LEU A 91 -2.07 -0.38 -10.88
N LEU A 92 -0.76 -0.35 -10.75
CA LEU A 92 0.18 -0.66 -11.84
C LEU A 92 0.67 -2.10 -11.83
N GLY A 93 0.65 -2.76 -10.70
CA GLY A 93 1.02 -4.16 -10.59
C GLY A 93 0.86 -4.69 -9.17
N LEU A 94 0.66 -6.00 -9.05
CA LEU A 94 0.49 -6.67 -7.76
C LEU A 94 1.12 -8.06 -7.81
N VAL A 95 1.92 -8.39 -6.81
CA VAL A 95 2.53 -9.71 -6.62
C VAL A 95 2.43 -10.12 -5.15
N ARG A 96 2.47 -11.41 -4.90
CA ARG A 96 2.40 -11.99 -3.56
C ARG A 96 3.54 -12.98 -3.33
N SER A 97 3.97 -13.09 -2.09
CA SER A 97 4.74 -14.27 -1.66
C SER A 97 3.80 -15.45 -1.36
N ARG A 98 4.35 -16.66 -1.26
CA ARG A 98 3.63 -17.86 -0.81
C ARG A 98 2.93 -17.59 0.52
N ASP A 99 1.72 -18.10 0.66
CA ASP A 99 0.91 -18.01 1.90
C ASP A 99 0.69 -16.59 2.43
N ALA A 100 0.83 -15.57 1.57
CA ALA A 100 0.41 -14.23 1.94
C ALA A 100 -1.09 -14.22 2.30
N PRO A 101 -1.53 -13.51 3.35
CA PRO A 101 -2.94 -13.44 3.70
C PRO A 101 -3.79 -12.96 2.54
N VAL A 102 -4.96 -13.57 2.32
CA VAL A 102 -5.85 -13.20 1.20
C VAL A 102 -6.32 -11.76 1.33
N PHE A 103 -6.71 -11.32 2.54
CA PHE A 103 -7.10 -9.93 2.79
C PHE A 103 -5.97 -8.93 2.48
N GLY A 104 -4.71 -9.38 2.50
CA GLY A 104 -3.55 -8.55 2.17
C GLY A 104 -3.54 -8.04 0.73
N ILE A 105 -4.32 -8.64 -0.16
CA ILE A 105 -4.45 -8.21 -1.56
C ILE A 105 -5.04 -6.80 -1.59
N ASP A 106 -6.23 -6.62 -1.01
CA ASP A 106 -6.89 -5.31 -0.96
C ASP A 106 -6.13 -4.33 -0.06
N VAL A 107 -5.71 -4.78 1.11
CA VAL A 107 -4.96 -3.94 2.06
C VAL A 107 -3.67 -3.40 1.47
N ALA A 108 -2.94 -4.18 0.65
CA ALA A 108 -1.72 -3.70 0.00
C ALA A 108 -2.03 -2.54 -0.97
N VAL A 109 -3.10 -2.65 -1.76
CA VAL A 109 -3.54 -1.60 -2.69
C VAL A 109 -3.97 -0.33 -1.94
N GLN A 110 -4.79 -0.48 -0.89
CA GLN A 110 -5.25 0.66 -0.09
C GLN A 110 -4.09 1.38 0.61
N LYS A 111 -3.13 0.64 1.14
CA LYS A 111 -1.92 1.23 1.74
C LYS A 111 -1.05 1.94 0.73
N ALA A 112 -0.89 1.39 -0.48
CA ALA A 112 -0.15 2.04 -1.55
C ALA A 112 -0.83 3.35 -1.97
N ARG A 113 -2.16 3.36 -2.13
CA ARG A 113 -2.95 4.55 -2.43
C ARG A 113 -2.84 5.62 -1.32
N ALA A 114 -2.94 5.20 -0.07
CA ALA A 114 -2.77 6.11 1.05
C ALA A 114 -1.36 6.72 1.08
N ALA A 115 -0.31 5.91 0.85
CA ALA A 115 1.06 6.40 0.78
C ALA A 115 1.24 7.42 -0.36
N ALA A 116 0.73 7.11 -1.56
CA ALA A 116 0.79 8.05 -2.69
C ALA A 116 0.05 9.36 -2.39
N PHE A 117 -1.15 9.29 -1.81
CA PHE A 117 -1.94 10.47 -1.44
C PHE A 117 -1.20 11.38 -0.45
N PHE A 118 -0.80 10.84 0.70
CA PHE A 118 -0.14 11.64 1.75
C PHE A 118 1.25 12.14 1.35
N SER A 119 1.91 11.48 0.40
CA SER A 119 3.19 11.93 -0.16
C SER A 119 3.03 12.95 -1.29
N SER A 120 1.81 13.26 -1.71
CA SER A 120 1.54 14.19 -2.81
C SER A 120 1.50 15.65 -2.35
N SER A 121 1.77 16.57 -3.27
CA SER A 121 1.59 18.01 -3.05
C SER A 121 0.12 18.43 -2.88
N ARG A 122 -0.84 17.54 -3.18
CA ARG A 122 -2.29 17.79 -3.12
C ARG A 122 -2.92 17.43 -1.78
N ALA A 123 -2.23 16.69 -0.93
CA ALA A 123 -2.84 16.14 0.29
C ALA A 123 -3.40 17.24 1.20
N ALA A 124 -2.64 18.32 1.44
CA ALA A 124 -3.07 19.41 2.30
C ALA A 124 -4.34 20.11 1.79
N SER A 125 -4.38 20.46 0.52
CA SER A 125 -5.54 21.16 -0.06
C SER A 125 -6.81 20.30 -0.05
N ILE A 126 -6.66 19.01 -0.33
CA ILE A 126 -7.80 18.07 -0.28
C ILE A 126 -8.28 17.91 1.16
N LEU A 127 -7.39 17.69 2.12
CA LEU A 127 -7.77 17.56 3.53
C LEU A 127 -8.45 18.82 4.08
N GLN A 128 -8.01 20.01 3.67
CA GLN A 128 -8.65 21.26 4.06
C GLN A 128 -10.06 21.42 3.54
N ALA A 129 -10.35 20.87 2.37
CA ALA A 129 -11.67 20.94 1.72
C ALA A 129 -12.66 19.87 2.22
N LEU A 130 -12.20 18.87 2.97
CA LEU A 130 -13.08 17.80 3.46
C LEU A 130 -13.99 18.32 4.58
N PRO A 131 -15.26 17.87 4.61
CA PRO A 131 -16.16 18.14 5.73
C PRO A 131 -15.64 17.47 7.01
N PRO A 132 -16.06 17.95 8.20
CA PRO A 132 -15.75 17.28 9.46
C PRO A 132 -16.20 15.82 9.45
N ALA A 133 -15.34 14.94 9.97
CA ALA A 133 -15.63 13.52 10.11
C ALA A 133 -16.13 13.24 11.54
N VAL A 134 -17.10 12.35 11.64
CA VAL A 134 -17.63 11.87 12.93
C VAL A 134 -17.11 10.46 13.17
N TYR A 135 -16.58 10.20 14.35
CA TYR A 135 -16.08 8.89 14.75
C TYR A 135 -16.39 8.62 16.23
N LEU A 136 -16.33 7.35 16.61
CA LEU A 136 -16.40 6.94 18.01
C LEU A 136 -15.03 7.13 18.67
N ASP A 137 -15.03 7.67 19.88
CA ASP A 137 -13.81 7.77 20.68
C ASP A 137 -13.25 6.38 21.06
N GLN A 138 -12.07 6.35 21.64
CA GLN A 138 -11.41 5.07 21.99
C GLN A 138 -12.21 4.20 22.96
N GLY A 139 -13.09 4.81 23.75
CA GLY A 139 -14.01 4.08 24.64
C GLY A 139 -15.26 3.57 23.96
N LEU A 140 -15.45 3.87 22.67
CA LEU A 140 -16.66 3.57 21.89
C LEU A 140 -17.96 4.14 22.54
N VAL A 141 -17.81 5.17 23.35
CA VAL A 141 -18.92 5.71 24.17
C VAL A 141 -19.45 7.02 23.62
N ARG A 142 -18.59 7.81 22.97
CA ARG A 142 -18.94 9.16 22.49
C ARG A 142 -18.63 9.33 21.02
N LEU A 143 -19.56 9.95 20.31
CA LEU A 143 -19.29 10.50 19.00
C LEU A 143 -18.44 11.76 19.14
N ARG A 144 -17.37 11.81 18.38
CA ARG A 144 -16.50 12.99 18.25
C ARG A 144 -16.48 13.48 16.83
N THR A 145 -16.38 14.77 16.65
CA THR A 145 -16.23 15.40 15.35
C THR A 145 -14.82 15.96 15.23
N VAL A 146 -14.14 15.66 14.13
CA VAL A 146 -12.85 16.24 13.82
C VAL A 146 -12.89 16.88 12.43
N ALA A 147 -12.43 18.12 12.34
CA ALA A 147 -12.24 18.77 11.05
C ALA A 147 -10.87 18.35 10.48
N PRO A 148 -10.79 17.74 9.30
CA PRO A 148 -9.51 17.37 8.70
C PRO A 148 -8.56 18.57 8.55
N ALA A 149 -9.08 19.76 8.37
CA ALA A 149 -8.31 21.00 8.32
C ALA A 149 -7.48 21.25 9.61
N SER A 150 -7.98 20.90 10.79
CA SER A 150 -7.26 21.06 12.06
C SER A 150 -6.08 20.11 12.23
N TYR A 151 -6.03 19.07 11.41
CA TYR A 151 -5.00 18.06 11.40
C TYR A 151 -3.66 18.57 10.87
N LEU A 152 -3.72 19.44 9.86
CA LEU A 152 -2.52 19.93 9.17
C LEU A 152 -1.57 20.70 10.09
N PRO A 153 -2.02 21.66 10.91
CA PRO A 153 -1.16 22.36 11.86
C PRO A 153 -0.50 21.39 12.85
N ALA A 154 -1.25 20.42 13.38
CA ALA A 154 -0.73 19.44 14.32
C ALA A 154 0.36 18.56 13.70
N VAL A 155 0.13 18.05 12.49
CA VAL A 155 1.11 17.24 11.75
C VAL A 155 2.37 18.06 11.44
N ARG A 156 2.22 19.28 10.97
CA ARG A 156 3.33 20.18 10.63
C ARG A 156 4.18 20.52 11.85
N THR A 157 3.53 20.79 12.97
CA THR A 157 4.21 21.02 14.25
C THR A 157 4.97 19.78 14.71
N LEU A 158 4.35 18.61 14.68
CA LEU A 158 4.97 17.34 15.06
C LEU A 158 6.20 17.02 14.23
N LEU A 159 6.13 17.23 12.92
CA LEU A 159 7.23 16.94 12.00
C LEU A 159 8.29 18.04 11.98
N GLY A 160 7.99 19.24 12.50
CA GLY A 160 8.86 20.41 12.36
C GLY A 160 8.98 20.91 10.91
N VAL A 161 8.02 20.56 10.04
CA VAL A 161 8.04 20.88 8.61
C VAL A 161 6.76 21.62 8.22
N PRO A 162 6.81 22.97 8.08
CA PRO A 162 5.64 23.79 7.78
C PRO A 162 4.94 23.45 6.44
N SER A 163 5.68 22.91 5.46
CA SER A 163 5.19 22.55 4.13
C SER A 163 4.68 21.10 4.02
N ALA A 164 4.81 20.31 5.09
CA ALA A 164 4.40 18.91 5.09
C ALA A 164 2.97 18.72 4.55
N LEU A 165 2.77 17.67 3.76
CA LEU A 165 1.53 17.33 3.05
C LEU A 165 1.12 18.31 1.93
N GLY A 166 1.92 19.35 1.66
CA GLY A 166 1.59 20.37 0.67
C GLY A 166 2.61 20.56 -0.44
N ASP A 167 3.83 20.08 -0.29
CA ASP A 167 4.92 20.27 -1.27
C ASP A 167 5.34 18.98 -1.99
N GLY A 168 4.89 17.82 -1.50
CA GLY A 168 5.27 16.53 -2.08
C GLY A 168 6.74 16.12 -1.83
N GLN A 169 7.44 16.78 -0.92
CA GLN A 169 8.87 16.51 -0.65
C GLN A 169 9.08 15.39 0.37
N ILE A 170 8.05 15.00 1.10
CA ILE A 170 8.14 13.94 2.11
C ILE A 170 7.40 12.71 1.63
N ALA A 171 8.11 11.60 1.52
CA ALA A 171 7.51 10.29 1.27
C ALA A 171 7.04 9.66 2.58
N PHE A 172 5.73 9.45 2.72
CA PHE A 172 5.14 8.83 3.89
C PHE A 172 4.98 7.32 3.71
N SER A 173 5.48 6.55 4.66
CA SER A 173 5.19 5.11 4.74
C SER A 173 3.75 4.88 5.24
N ALA A 174 3.18 3.72 4.90
CA ALA A 174 1.86 3.33 5.43
C ALA A 174 1.81 3.30 6.98
N ARG A 175 2.93 3.02 7.64
CA ARG A 175 3.03 3.05 9.11
C ARG A 175 2.96 4.48 9.66
N ALA A 176 3.70 5.40 9.07
CA ALA A 176 3.66 6.81 9.47
C ALA A 176 2.25 7.38 9.29
N ILE A 177 1.59 7.10 8.17
CA ILE A 177 0.22 7.51 7.90
C ILE A 177 -0.74 6.94 8.95
N GLY A 178 -0.60 5.68 9.34
CA GLY A 178 -1.43 5.07 10.37
C GLY A 178 -1.34 5.79 11.72
N ASN A 179 -0.18 6.32 12.06
CA ASN A 179 -0.01 7.16 13.25
C ASN A 179 -0.61 8.55 13.05
N LEU A 180 -0.36 9.19 11.92
CA LEU A 180 -0.90 10.51 11.59
C LEU A 180 -2.42 10.52 11.46
N ALA A 181 -3.06 9.40 11.12
CA ALA A 181 -4.51 9.29 10.95
C ALA A 181 -5.27 9.15 12.27
N ARG A 182 -4.60 9.06 13.41
CA ARG A 182 -5.28 8.92 14.70
C ARG A 182 -5.77 10.27 15.20
N PRO A 183 -7.05 10.38 15.59
CA PRO A 183 -7.61 11.65 16.09
C PRO A 183 -6.94 12.18 17.34
N ASN A 184 -6.43 11.30 18.16
CA ASN A 184 -5.72 11.61 19.41
C ASN A 184 -4.22 11.37 19.25
N PHE A 185 -3.71 11.60 18.08
CA PHE A 185 -2.28 11.50 17.85
C PHE A 185 -1.56 12.46 18.80
N PRO A 186 -0.65 11.96 19.64
CA PRO A 186 0.07 12.78 20.58
C PRO A 186 1.03 13.71 19.87
#